data_781eb3e3d23549eb5d750c18cd0d7e47
#
_entry.id   781eb3e3d23549eb5d750c18cd0d7e47
#
_cell.length_a   1.000
_cell.length_b   1.000
_cell.length_c   1.000
_cell.angle_alpha   90.00
_cell.angle_beta   90.00
_cell.angle_gamma   90.00
#
_symmetry.space_group_name_H-M   'P 1'
#
loop_
_entity.id
_entity.type
_entity.pdbx_description
1 polymer ?
#
loop_
_entity_poly.entity_id
_entity_poly.type
_entity_poly.pdbx_seq_one_letter_code
_entity_poly.pdbx_strand_id
1 'polypeptide(L)'
;MKKFLSFLSMAILGGVISLLGYSTFIEKTQTVLTNDTMPIQTFQTNYNSTAFDLNTATYAPTNFTEAAEKTVHAVVHVKNTAVSSGINSISDLFNGSRKYQQVGTGSGVIISSDGYIVTNNHVIDGASELEITLNNRKKYKATLVGTDVKNDIALLKIEATEALPYIPFSDSDTIKIGEWVLAVGNPYNLTSTVTAGIVSAKGRDLQGNSATDSFIQTDAAVNPGNSGGALVNTRGELVGINTAISSKTGSYIGYSFAVPSNIAKKIIDDILEFGKVQEAIIGFVPDLREDDIEGVRIGDF
;
A
#
# COMPACT_ATOMS: atom_id res chain seq x y z
N MET A 1 6.46 69.25 -24.17
CA MET A 1 5.96 69.56 -22.82
C MET A 1 4.43 69.45 -22.72
N LYS A 2 3.60 70.06 -23.60
CA LYS A 2 2.11 69.99 -23.47
C LYS A 2 1.55 68.56 -23.46
N LYS A 3 2.07 67.64 -24.32
CA LYS A 3 1.59 66.23 -24.34
C LYS A 3 1.94 65.43 -23.09
N PHE A 4 3.12 65.68 -22.49
CA PHE A 4 3.53 65.03 -21.27
C PHE A 4 2.66 65.46 -20.07
N LEU A 5 2.33 66.77 -20.02
CA LEU A 5 1.44 67.30 -18.97
C LEU A 5 0.02 66.69 -19.09
N SER A 6 -0.48 66.48 -20.31
CA SER A 6 -1.76 65.84 -20.56
C SER A 6 -1.77 64.36 -20.10
N PHE A 7 -0.72 63.59 -20.37
CA PHE A 7 -0.66 62.20 -19.90
C PHE A 7 -0.52 62.12 -18.35
N LEU A 8 0.24 63.00 -17.76
CA LEU A 8 0.36 63.08 -16.31
C LEU A 8 -0.98 63.43 -15.64
N SER A 9 -1.74 64.37 -16.18
CA SER A 9 -3.04 64.74 -15.64
C SER A 9 -4.06 63.58 -15.79
N MET A 10 -4.03 62.81 -16.89
CA MET A 10 -4.85 61.63 -17.07
C MET A 10 -4.51 60.52 -16.06
N ALA A 11 -3.21 60.29 -15.77
CA ALA A 11 -2.78 59.31 -14.80
C ALA A 11 -3.22 59.69 -13.37
N ILE A 12 -3.12 60.96 -13.01
CA ILE A 12 -3.57 61.46 -11.72
C ILE A 12 -5.10 61.33 -11.58
N LEU A 13 -5.85 61.68 -12.61
CA LEU A 13 -7.29 61.57 -12.66
C LEU A 13 -7.76 60.11 -12.48
N GLY A 14 -7.08 59.18 -13.21
CA GLY A 14 -7.34 57.74 -13.11
C GLY A 14 -7.09 57.21 -11.69
N GLY A 15 -5.97 57.64 -11.08
CA GLY A 15 -5.66 57.29 -9.68
C GLY A 15 -6.70 57.78 -8.66
N VAL A 16 -7.16 59.01 -8.84
CA VAL A 16 -8.23 59.59 -7.95
C VAL A 16 -9.55 58.84 -8.12
N ILE A 17 -9.95 58.56 -9.35
CA ILE A 17 -11.18 57.77 -9.62
C ILE A 17 -11.09 56.38 -9.00
N SER A 18 -9.93 55.73 -9.13
CA SER A 18 -9.69 54.38 -8.57
C SER A 18 -9.77 54.39 -7.03
N LEU A 19 -9.17 55.41 -6.38
CA LEU A 19 -9.22 55.57 -4.92
C LEU A 19 -10.65 55.89 -4.44
N LEU A 20 -11.40 56.73 -5.15
CA LEU A 20 -12.80 57.02 -4.82
C LEU A 20 -13.70 55.78 -5.01
N GLY A 21 -13.43 54.98 -6.06
CA GLY A 21 -14.13 53.70 -6.25
C GLY A 21 -13.80 52.72 -5.15
N TYR A 22 -12.56 52.60 -4.71
CA TYR A 22 -12.12 51.75 -3.62
C TYR A 22 -12.80 52.14 -2.31
N SER A 23 -12.81 53.44 -1.94
CA SER A 23 -13.42 53.92 -0.69
C SER A 23 -14.92 53.75 -0.67
N THR A 24 -15.62 53.88 -1.79
CA THR A 24 -17.09 53.76 -1.85
C THR A 24 -17.59 52.32 -1.93
N PHE A 25 -16.80 51.40 -2.55
CA PHE A 25 -17.22 50.01 -2.76
C PHE A 25 -16.66 49.03 -1.74
N ILE A 26 -15.44 49.26 -1.22
CA ILE A 26 -14.75 48.29 -0.34
C ILE A 26 -14.86 48.69 1.13
N GLU A 27 -14.79 50.01 1.45
CA GLU A 27 -14.86 50.45 2.85
C GLU A 27 -16.25 50.25 3.52
N LYS A 28 -17.31 50.05 2.74
CA LYS A 28 -18.64 49.74 3.26
C LYS A 28 -18.86 48.30 3.67
N THR A 29 -17.88 47.43 3.54
CA THR A 29 -17.99 46.02 3.96
C THR A 29 -17.29 45.74 5.29
N GLN A 30 -17.07 46.73 6.14
CA GLN A 30 -16.89 46.46 7.54
C GLN A 30 -18.28 46.21 8.17
N THR A 31 -18.71 44.96 8.09
CA THR A 31 -19.73 44.45 8.99
C THR A 31 -19.18 44.62 10.41
N VAL A 32 -19.70 45.65 11.09
CA VAL A 32 -19.60 45.71 12.55
C VAL A 32 -20.21 44.39 13.04
N LEU A 33 -19.35 43.49 13.50
CA LEU A 33 -19.77 42.38 14.33
C LEU A 33 -20.30 43.00 15.62
N THR A 34 -21.57 43.38 15.61
CA THR A 34 -22.29 43.58 16.87
C THR A 34 -22.18 42.24 17.60
N ASN A 35 -21.55 42.28 18.73
CA ASN A 35 -21.63 41.22 19.74
C ASN A 35 -23.06 41.12 20.24
N ASP A 36 -23.96 40.62 19.40
CA ASP A 36 -25.14 39.96 19.89
C ASP A 36 -24.67 38.64 20.46
N THR A 37 -24.25 38.68 21.71
CA THR A 37 -24.09 37.49 22.52
C THR A 37 -25.47 36.86 22.63
N MET A 38 -25.84 36.06 21.60
CA MET A 38 -26.82 35.01 21.85
C MET A 38 -26.28 34.18 23.01
N PRO A 39 -27.04 33.94 24.06
CA PRO A 39 -26.59 33.07 25.13
C PRO A 39 -26.31 31.72 24.47
N ILE A 40 -25.03 31.32 24.45
CA ILE A 40 -24.62 29.97 24.10
C ILE A 40 -25.38 29.07 25.07
N GLN A 41 -26.45 28.42 24.58
CA GLN A 41 -27.05 27.33 25.33
C GLN A 41 -25.96 26.24 25.44
N THR A 42 -25.22 26.30 26.52
CA THR A 42 -24.40 25.20 26.95
C THR A 42 -25.34 24.04 27.23
N PHE A 43 -25.47 23.11 26.30
CA PHE A 43 -25.99 21.79 26.62
C PHE A 43 -25.06 21.21 27.68
N GLN A 44 -25.46 21.28 28.94
CA GLN A 44 -24.86 20.47 29.98
C GLN A 44 -25.22 19.02 29.63
N THR A 45 -24.38 18.39 28.84
CA THR A 45 -24.34 16.94 28.82
C THR A 45 -23.92 16.54 30.24
N ASN A 46 -24.86 16.00 31.02
CA ASN A 46 -24.53 15.26 32.23
C ASN A 46 -23.69 14.06 31.76
N TYR A 47 -22.40 14.30 31.55
CA TYR A 47 -21.44 13.23 31.57
C TYR A 47 -21.44 12.72 33.02
N ASN A 48 -22.25 11.69 33.25
CA ASN A 48 -21.92 10.80 34.36
C ASN A 48 -20.52 10.27 34.03
N SER A 49 -19.52 10.98 34.53
CA SER A 49 -18.19 10.42 34.66
C SER A 49 -18.35 9.28 35.69
N THR A 50 -18.78 8.11 35.24
CA THR A 50 -18.25 6.90 35.84
C THR A 50 -16.76 7.15 35.78
N ALA A 51 -16.15 7.47 36.93
CA ALA A 51 -14.74 7.68 37.05
C ALA A 51 -14.09 6.49 36.36
N PHE A 52 -13.59 6.71 35.16
CA PHE A 52 -12.71 5.75 34.51
C PHE A 52 -11.52 5.74 35.45
N ASP A 53 -11.38 4.68 36.20
CA ASP A 53 -10.30 4.52 37.16
C ASP A 53 -9.01 4.41 36.35
N LEU A 54 -8.38 5.56 36.09
CA LEU A 54 -7.13 5.70 35.37
C LEU A 54 -5.97 4.96 36.06
N ASN A 55 -6.21 4.47 37.29
CA ASN A 55 -5.20 3.75 38.05
C ASN A 55 -5.15 2.25 37.73
N THR A 56 -6.09 1.67 36.96
CA THR A 56 -6.10 0.24 36.61
C THR A 56 -5.84 -0.03 35.15
N ALA A 57 -5.95 0.96 34.25
CA ALA A 57 -5.48 0.81 32.88
C ALA A 57 -4.02 1.25 32.84
N THR A 58 -3.10 0.33 32.92
CA THR A 58 -1.71 0.52 32.47
C THR A 58 -1.79 0.76 30.95
N TYR A 59 -2.10 2.01 30.57
CA TYR A 59 -2.00 2.44 29.17
C TYR A 59 -0.51 2.55 28.87
N ALA A 60 0.13 1.41 28.62
CA ALA A 60 1.43 1.43 27.99
C ALA A 60 1.22 2.04 26.60
N PRO A 61 1.88 3.15 26.27
CA PRO A 61 1.80 3.71 24.92
C PRO A 61 2.20 2.58 23.96
N THR A 62 1.43 2.39 22.87
CA THR A 62 1.74 1.38 21.86
C THR A 62 3.13 1.67 21.30
N ASN A 63 4.10 0.84 21.65
CA ASN A 63 5.48 0.96 21.21
C ASN A 63 5.72 -0.02 20.07
N PHE A 64 6.02 0.48 18.89
CA PHE A 64 6.27 -0.33 17.71
C PHE A 64 7.75 -0.71 17.52
N THR A 65 8.64 -0.21 18.38
CA THR A 65 10.10 -0.38 18.20
C THR A 65 10.48 -1.86 18.18
N GLU A 66 9.97 -2.65 19.11
CA GLU A 66 10.29 -4.09 19.17
C GLU A 66 9.81 -4.85 17.91
N ALA A 67 8.58 -4.58 17.44
CA ALA A 67 8.06 -5.19 16.23
C ALA A 67 8.86 -4.74 14.99
N ALA A 68 9.24 -3.46 14.92
CA ALA A 68 10.06 -2.94 13.84
C ALA A 68 11.46 -3.57 13.84
N GLU A 69 12.16 -3.60 14.98
CA GLU A 69 13.49 -4.20 15.11
C GLU A 69 13.51 -5.67 14.72
N LYS A 70 12.50 -6.44 15.09
CA LYS A 70 12.38 -7.84 14.69
C LYS A 70 12.19 -8.04 13.18
N THR A 71 11.52 -7.11 12.52
CA THR A 71 11.04 -7.32 11.15
C THR A 71 11.93 -6.68 10.07
N VAL A 72 12.58 -5.54 10.36
CA VAL A 72 13.40 -4.83 9.37
C VAL A 72 14.55 -5.66 8.80
N HIS A 73 15.07 -6.64 9.56
CA HIS A 73 16.16 -7.50 9.12
C HIS A 73 15.69 -8.65 8.23
N ALA A 74 14.42 -8.99 8.27
CA ALA A 74 13.81 -10.04 7.47
C ALA A 74 13.07 -9.51 6.23
N VAL A 75 13.02 -8.18 6.04
CA VAL A 75 12.47 -7.56 4.81
C VAL A 75 13.61 -7.11 3.92
N VAL A 76 13.58 -7.56 2.67
CA VAL A 76 14.65 -7.45 1.70
C VAL A 76 14.24 -6.58 0.52
N HIS A 77 15.23 -6.04 -0.18
CA HIS A 77 15.04 -5.39 -1.46
C HIS A 77 15.08 -6.44 -2.59
N VAL A 78 14.08 -6.40 -3.46
CA VAL A 78 13.99 -7.23 -4.66
C VAL A 78 14.22 -6.36 -5.87
N LYS A 79 15.23 -6.71 -6.67
CA LYS A 79 15.54 -6.07 -7.94
C LYS A 79 15.27 -7.06 -9.07
N ASN A 80 14.39 -6.67 -9.97
CA ASN A 80 14.07 -7.36 -11.21
C ASN A 80 14.80 -6.68 -12.36
N THR A 81 15.51 -7.46 -13.16
CA THR A 81 16.13 -7.01 -14.38
C THR A 81 15.50 -7.75 -15.56
N ALA A 82 14.76 -7.05 -16.41
CA ALA A 82 14.18 -7.58 -17.63
C ALA A 82 15.01 -7.12 -18.84
N VAL A 83 15.33 -8.02 -19.74
CA VAL A 83 15.99 -7.69 -21.02
C VAL A 83 14.96 -7.75 -22.13
N SER A 84 14.56 -6.61 -22.63
CA SER A 84 13.70 -6.50 -23.80
C SER A 84 14.55 -6.25 -25.05
N SER A 85 14.37 -7.08 -26.07
CA SER A 85 14.93 -6.87 -27.39
C SER A 85 13.81 -6.37 -28.29
N GLY A 86 13.77 -5.08 -28.57
CA GLY A 86 12.80 -4.46 -29.47
C GLY A 86 13.47 -3.74 -30.64
N ILE A 87 12.86 -3.83 -31.82
CA ILE A 87 13.18 -2.95 -32.96
C ILE A 87 12.29 -1.74 -32.78
N ASN A 88 12.81 -0.68 -32.16
CA ASN A 88 12.04 0.55 -31.90
C ASN A 88 12.32 1.65 -32.94
N SER A 89 13.26 1.41 -33.89
CA SER A 89 13.55 2.33 -34.97
C SER A 89 14.05 1.60 -36.22
N ILE A 90 13.91 2.27 -37.38
CA ILE A 90 14.46 1.80 -38.67
C ILE A 90 16.00 1.61 -38.56
N SER A 91 16.67 2.39 -37.73
CA SER A 91 18.09 2.26 -37.43
C SER A 91 18.44 0.95 -36.74
N ASP A 92 17.56 0.44 -35.90
CA ASP A 92 17.75 -0.85 -35.17
C ASP A 92 17.60 -2.04 -36.12
N LEU A 93 16.83 -1.87 -37.22
CA LEU A 93 16.67 -2.88 -38.25
C LEU A 93 18.00 -3.12 -39.03
N PHE A 94 18.82 -2.07 -39.20
CA PHE A 94 20.08 -2.15 -39.94
C PHE A 94 21.30 -2.40 -39.06
N ASN A 95 21.24 -2.03 -37.75
CA ASN A 95 22.36 -2.14 -36.81
C ASN A 95 22.21 -3.26 -35.79
N GLY A 96 21.16 -4.07 -35.89
CA GLY A 96 20.81 -5.10 -34.90
C GLY A 96 20.00 -4.54 -33.76
N SER A 97 19.08 -5.35 -33.22
CA SER A 97 18.19 -4.96 -32.12
C SER A 97 19.01 -4.56 -30.89
N ARG A 98 18.79 -3.34 -30.41
CA ARG A 98 19.37 -2.92 -29.12
C ARG A 98 18.64 -3.61 -27.97
N LYS A 99 19.41 -4.21 -27.10
CA LYS A 99 18.88 -4.75 -25.84
C LYS A 99 18.69 -3.59 -24.87
N TYR A 100 17.44 -3.36 -24.47
CA TYR A 100 17.11 -2.42 -23.42
C TYR A 100 16.94 -3.20 -22.12
N GLN A 101 17.63 -2.75 -21.09
CA GLN A 101 17.51 -3.32 -19.75
C GLN A 101 16.48 -2.47 -18.97
N GLN A 102 15.38 -3.07 -18.59
CA GLN A 102 14.40 -2.47 -17.70
C GLN A 102 14.62 -3.00 -16.29
N VAL A 103 14.65 -2.10 -15.31
CA VAL A 103 14.85 -2.47 -13.90
C VAL A 103 13.57 -2.15 -13.15
N GLY A 104 12.96 -3.18 -12.58
CA GLY A 104 11.88 -3.08 -11.59
C GLY A 104 12.43 -3.29 -10.18
N THR A 105 11.79 -2.72 -9.19
CA THR A 105 12.17 -2.87 -7.79
C THR A 105 10.96 -3.02 -6.89
N GLY A 106 11.12 -3.80 -5.83
CA GLY A 106 10.14 -3.99 -4.78
C GLY A 106 10.78 -4.50 -3.50
N SER A 107 9.98 -5.05 -2.65
CA SER A 107 10.39 -5.68 -1.39
C SER A 107 10.08 -7.17 -1.41
N GLY A 108 10.66 -7.91 -0.48
CA GLY A 108 10.34 -9.29 -0.19
C GLY A 108 10.45 -9.57 1.29
N VAL A 109 9.84 -10.65 1.75
CA VAL A 109 9.85 -11.10 3.15
C VAL A 109 10.54 -12.45 3.23
N ILE A 110 11.59 -12.55 4.01
CA ILE A 110 12.22 -13.83 4.35
C ILE A 110 11.27 -14.57 5.29
N ILE A 111 10.85 -15.77 4.89
CA ILE A 111 9.88 -16.59 5.63
C ILE A 111 10.51 -17.84 6.26
N SER A 112 11.77 -18.12 5.93
CA SER A 112 12.50 -19.26 6.50
C SER A 112 13.99 -18.96 6.60
N SER A 113 14.67 -19.58 7.55
CA SER A 113 16.10 -19.36 7.82
C SER A 113 17.02 -19.88 6.72
N ASP A 114 16.54 -20.75 5.83
CA ASP A 114 17.27 -21.33 4.70
C ASP A 114 17.13 -20.51 3.40
N GLY A 115 16.38 -19.38 3.43
CA GLY A 115 16.38 -18.40 2.34
C GLY A 115 15.19 -18.43 1.40
N TYR A 116 14.04 -18.94 1.83
CA TYR A 116 12.79 -18.70 1.10
C TYR A 116 12.29 -17.27 1.36
N ILE A 117 11.88 -16.62 0.28
CA ILE A 117 11.43 -15.22 0.27
C ILE A 117 10.12 -15.14 -0.49
N VAL A 118 9.10 -14.55 0.15
CA VAL A 118 7.84 -14.21 -0.53
C VAL A 118 7.87 -12.75 -0.99
N THR A 119 7.34 -12.52 -2.19
CA THR A 119 7.16 -11.19 -2.77
C THR A 119 5.89 -11.17 -3.63
N ASN A 120 5.59 -10.05 -4.29
CA ASN A 120 4.50 -10.00 -5.26
C ASN A 120 4.95 -10.51 -6.64
N ASN A 121 4.00 -11.10 -7.38
CA ASN A 121 4.24 -11.53 -8.75
C ASN A 121 4.60 -10.34 -9.64
N HIS A 122 3.88 -9.20 -9.55
CA HIS A 122 4.16 -8.03 -10.38
C HIS A 122 5.56 -7.43 -10.13
N VAL A 123 6.19 -7.68 -8.96
CA VAL A 123 7.57 -7.22 -8.68
C VAL A 123 8.58 -8.00 -9.50
N ILE A 124 8.30 -9.26 -9.82
CA ILE A 124 9.24 -10.15 -10.51
C ILE A 124 8.85 -10.46 -11.96
N ASP A 125 7.71 -9.98 -12.41
CA ASP A 125 7.19 -10.27 -13.74
C ASP A 125 8.15 -9.85 -14.84
N GLY A 126 8.32 -10.71 -15.85
CA GLY A 126 9.23 -10.50 -16.97
C GLY A 126 10.73 -10.51 -16.60
N ALA A 127 11.11 -10.89 -15.37
CA ALA A 127 12.50 -10.91 -14.93
C ALA A 127 13.34 -11.90 -15.71
N SER A 128 14.45 -11.44 -16.29
CA SER A 128 15.54 -12.28 -16.76
C SER A 128 16.58 -12.58 -15.67
N GLU A 129 16.64 -11.72 -14.66
CA GLU A 129 17.50 -11.87 -13.48
C GLU A 129 16.86 -11.25 -12.25
N LEU A 130 16.96 -11.96 -11.12
CA LEU A 130 16.47 -11.52 -9.81
C LEU A 130 17.65 -11.40 -8.85
N GLU A 131 17.80 -10.21 -8.26
CA GLU A 131 18.80 -9.91 -7.21
C GLU A 131 18.08 -9.53 -5.92
N ILE A 132 18.45 -10.16 -4.84
CA ILE A 132 17.99 -9.84 -3.48
C ILE A 132 19.12 -9.11 -2.75
N THR A 133 18.79 -7.98 -2.16
CA THR A 133 19.69 -7.28 -1.24
C THR A 133 19.11 -7.33 0.17
N LEU A 134 19.84 -7.92 1.10
CA LEU A 134 19.48 -8.01 2.51
C LEU A 134 19.65 -6.63 3.21
N ASN A 135 19.10 -6.48 4.38
CA ASN A 135 19.26 -5.27 5.21
C ASN A 135 20.74 -4.95 5.52
N ASN A 136 21.59 -5.97 5.67
CA ASN A 136 23.05 -5.84 5.85
C ASN A 136 23.81 -5.54 4.54
N ARG A 137 23.09 -5.25 3.43
CA ARG A 137 23.61 -4.95 2.09
C ARG A 137 24.29 -6.13 1.37
N LYS A 138 24.25 -7.34 1.92
CA LYS A 138 24.68 -8.53 1.18
C LYS A 138 23.71 -8.80 0.03
N LYS A 139 24.27 -9.17 -1.12
CA LYS A 139 23.51 -9.41 -2.35
C LYS A 139 23.55 -10.89 -2.69
N TYR A 140 22.41 -11.38 -3.14
CA TYR A 140 22.23 -12.76 -3.57
C TYR A 140 21.46 -12.80 -4.88
N LYS A 141 21.83 -13.73 -5.74
CA LYS A 141 21.01 -14.10 -6.88
C LYS A 141 19.86 -14.95 -6.38
N ALA A 142 18.63 -14.63 -6.81
CA ALA A 142 17.47 -15.42 -6.46
C ALA A 142 17.00 -16.28 -7.63
N THR A 143 16.45 -17.44 -7.30
CA THR A 143 15.73 -18.30 -8.24
C THR A 143 14.25 -18.22 -7.94
N LEU A 144 13.42 -18.17 -8.99
CA LEU A 144 11.98 -18.28 -8.86
C LEU A 144 11.62 -19.74 -8.59
N VAL A 145 10.93 -20.01 -7.49
CA VAL A 145 10.42 -21.33 -7.13
C VAL A 145 9.03 -21.54 -7.75
N GLY A 146 8.18 -20.53 -7.65
CA GLY A 146 6.84 -20.54 -8.26
C GLY A 146 6.12 -19.23 -8.03
N THR A 147 4.97 -19.07 -8.69
CA THR A 147 4.17 -17.85 -8.63
C THR A 147 2.68 -18.16 -8.74
N ASP A 148 1.88 -17.30 -8.15
CA ASP A 148 0.43 -17.18 -8.34
C ASP A 148 0.11 -15.77 -8.83
N VAL A 149 -0.22 -15.67 -10.11
CA VAL A 149 -0.56 -14.40 -10.76
C VAL A 149 -1.87 -13.84 -10.21
N LYS A 150 -2.84 -14.73 -9.88
CA LYS A 150 -4.18 -14.34 -9.43
C LYS A 150 -4.15 -13.63 -8.07
N ASN A 151 -3.37 -14.13 -7.13
CA ASN A 151 -3.23 -13.55 -5.80
C ASN A 151 -1.98 -12.65 -5.69
N ASP A 152 -1.28 -12.40 -6.81
CA ASP A 152 -0.09 -11.56 -6.87
C ASP A 152 1.01 -11.99 -5.88
N ILE A 153 1.28 -13.30 -5.77
CA ILE A 153 2.30 -13.89 -4.89
C ILE A 153 3.37 -14.59 -5.72
N ALA A 154 4.63 -14.43 -5.33
CA ALA A 154 5.76 -15.18 -5.86
C ALA A 154 6.66 -15.67 -4.73
N LEU A 155 7.18 -16.89 -4.88
CA LEU A 155 8.13 -17.52 -3.98
C LEU A 155 9.50 -17.58 -4.64
N LEU A 156 10.50 -17.00 -3.98
CA LEU A 156 11.89 -16.97 -4.38
C LEU A 156 12.75 -17.78 -3.42
N LYS A 157 13.92 -18.23 -3.89
CA LYS A 157 14.95 -18.89 -3.08
C LYS A 157 16.31 -18.24 -3.30
N ILE A 158 17.00 -17.96 -2.21
CA ILE A 158 18.42 -17.57 -2.23
C ILE A 158 19.24 -18.60 -1.47
N GLU A 159 20.51 -18.76 -1.89
CA GLU A 159 21.47 -19.63 -1.21
C GLU A 159 22.34 -18.77 -0.31
N ALA A 160 22.04 -18.76 0.99
CA ALA A 160 22.84 -18.08 1.99
C ALA A 160 23.71 -19.08 2.76
N THR A 161 24.93 -18.65 3.12
CA THR A 161 25.88 -19.47 3.88
C THR A 161 25.60 -19.50 5.39
N GLU A 162 24.74 -18.59 5.86
CA GLU A 162 24.35 -18.42 7.26
C GLU A 162 22.83 -18.44 7.38
N ALA A 163 22.33 -18.83 8.53
CA ALA A 163 20.89 -18.77 8.82
C ALA A 163 20.40 -17.33 8.77
N LEU A 164 19.31 -17.11 8.05
CA LEU A 164 18.73 -15.80 7.84
C LEU A 164 17.65 -15.50 8.91
N PRO A 165 17.51 -14.22 9.32
CA PRO A 165 16.34 -13.79 10.08
C PRO A 165 15.09 -13.92 9.22
N TYR A 166 13.98 -14.35 9.81
CA TYR A 166 12.70 -14.53 9.11
C TYR A 166 11.54 -14.04 9.97
N ILE A 167 10.40 -13.75 9.33
CA ILE A 167 9.17 -13.34 9.99
C ILE A 167 8.23 -14.56 10.09
N PRO A 168 7.79 -14.95 11.31
CA PRO A 168 6.83 -16.02 11.47
C PRO A 168 5.44 -15.59 10.98
N PHE A 169 4.69 -16.51 10.39
CA PHE A 169 3.30 -16.29 9.99
C PHE A 169 2.39 -16.19 11.22
N SER A 170 1.48 -15.22 11.19
CA SER A 170 0.33 -15.13 12.09
C SER A 170 -0.93 -15.56 11.34
N ASP A 171 -1.95 -15.95 12.08
CA ASP A 171 -3.27 -16.25 11.52
C ASP A 171 -4.01 -14.96 11.16
N SER A 172 -4.09 -14.64 9.85
CA SER A 172 -4.76 -13.44 9.35
C SER A 172 -6.29 -13.47 9.53
N ASP A 173 -6.89 -14.63 9.80
CA ASP A 173 -8.33 -14.69 10.03
C ASP A 173 -8.71 -14.17 11.41
N THR A 174 -7.78 -14.24 12.36
CA THR A 174 -8.00 -13.78 13.74
C THR A 174 -7.82 -12.27 13.94
N ILE A 175 -7.11 -11.57 13.02
CA ILE A 175 -6.89 -10.14 13.12
C ILE A 175 -8.22 -9.36 12.99
N LYS A 176 -8.38 -8.31 13.79
CA LYS A 176 -9.62 -7.52 13.86
C LYS A 176 -9.42 -6.12 13.30
N ILE A 177 -10.50 -5.57 12.75
CA ILE A 177 -10.56 -4.15 12.36
C ILE A 177 -10.25 -3.30 13.59
N GLY A 178 -9.38 -2.30 13.41
CA GLY A 178 -8.89 -1.43 14.48
C GLY A 178 -7.60 -1.90 15.16
N GLU A 179 -7.12 -3.13 14.91
CA GLU A 179 -5.83 -3.58 15.41
C GLU A 179 -4.66 -2.88 14.69
N TRP A 180 -3.62 -2.54 15.47
CA TRP A 180 -2.41 -1.93 14.93
C TRP A 180 -1.63 -2.91 14.07
N VAL A 181 -1.17 -2.40 12.92
CA VAL A 181 -0.28 -3.10 12.00
C VAL A 181 0.85 -2.19 11.53
N LEU A 182 1.95 -2.80 11.14
CA LEU A 182 3.11 -2.12 10.58
C LEU A 182 3.33 -2.62 9.14
N ALA A 183 3.42 -1.71 8.20
CA ALA A 183 3.86 -2.02 6.85
C ALA A 183 5.37 -1.80 6.77
N VAL A 184 6.10 -2.87 6.47
CA VAL A 184 7.57 -2.89 6.39
C VAL A 184 7.98 -3.17 4.96
N GLY A 185 8.84 -2.32 4.40
CA GLY A 185 9.40 -2.49 3.07
C GLY A 185 10.87 -2.08 3.01
N ASN A 186 11.55 -2.41 1.92
CA ASN A 186 12.93 -2.00 1.65
C ASN A 186 13.03 -1.32 0.27
N PRO A 187 12.38 -0.14 0.11
CA PRO A 187 12.41 0.59 -1.15
C PRO A 187 13.82 1.11 -1.46
N TYR A 188 14.17 1.14 -2.73
CA TYR A 188 15.40 1.78 -3.26
C TYR A 188 16.72 1.25 -2.70
N ASN A 189 16.75 0.06 -2.10
CA ASN A 189 17.97 -0.54 -1.54
C ASN A 189 18.72 0.37 -0.53
N LEU A 190 17.98 1.14 0.24
CA LEU A 190 18.55 2.02 1.26
C LEU A 190 18.55 1.32 2.64
N THR A 191 17.49 1.49 3.37
CA THR A 191 17.21 0.83 4.65
C THR A 191 15.74 0.51 4.70
N SER A 192 15.38 -0.55 5.42
CA SER A 192 13.98 -0.89 5.60
C SER A 192 13.21 0.29 6.20
N THR A 193 12.05 0.57 5.63
CA THR A 193 11.12 1.60 6.11
C THR A 193 9.94 0.91 6.80
N VAL A 194 9.46 1.55 7.87
CA VAL A 194 8.31 1.07 8.65
C VAL A 194 7.30 2.19 8.74
N THR A 195 6.07 1.89 8.41
CA THR A 195 4.92 2.77 8.63
C THR A 195 3.89 2.05 9.49
N ALA A 196 3.18 2.79 10.34
CA ALA A 196 2.16 2.25 11.23
C ALA A 196 0.77 2.70 10.81
N GLY A 197 -0.21 1.84 11.02
CA GLY A 197 -1.62 2.10 10.80
C GLY A 197 -2.45 1.02 11.47
N ILE A 198 -3.73 0.95 11.12
CA ILE A 198 -4.65 -0.06 11.64
C ILE A 198 -5.19 -0.93 10.52
N VAL A 199 -5.75 -2.06 10.86
CA VAL A 199 -6.62 -2.82 9.96
C VAL A 199 -7.90 -2.02 9.75
N SER A 200 -8.08 -1.45 8.56
CA SER A 200 -9.24 -0.61 8.22
C SER A 200 -10.43 -1.44 7.74
N ALA A 201 -10.17 -2.56 7.06
CA ALA A 201 -11.19 -3.52 6.62
C ALA A 201 -10.55 -4.89 6.31
N LYS A 202 -11.40 -5.92 6.19
CA LYS A 202 -11.02 -7.27 5.76
C LYS A 202 -11.96 -7.72 4.64
N GLY A 203 -11.54 -8.68 3.84
CA GLY A 203 -12.38 -9.26 2.80
C GLY A 203 -12.69 -8.28 1.67
N ARG A 204 -11.76 -7.40 1.32
CA ARG A 204 -11.94 -6.46 0.20
C ARG A 204 -11.63 -7.16 -1.11
N ASP A 205 -12.62 -7.23 -1.99
CA ASP A 205 -12.47 -7.58 -3.39
C ASP A 205 -12.17 -6.30 -4.18
N LEU A 206 -10.99 -6.22 -4.81
CA LEU A 206 -10.56 -5.04 -5.58
C LEU A 206 -11.02 -5.11 -7.03
N GLN A 207 -11.38 -6.29 -7.54
CA GLN A 207 -11.72 -6.51 -8.94
C GLN A 207 -13.21 -6.84 -9.17
N GLY A 208 -13.98 -7.11 -8.10
CA GLY A 208 -15.41 -7.38 -8.18
C GLY A 208 -15.78 -8.75 -8.75
N ASN A 209 -14.85 -9.67 -8.88
CA ASN A 209 -15.05 -10.90 -9.66
C ASN A 209 -14.71 -12.22 -8.94
N SER A 210 -14.25 -12.23 -7.69
CA SER A 210 -13.93 -13.52 -7.08
C SER A 210 -14.07 -13.57 -5.57
N ALA A 211 -14.59 -14.69 -5.08
CA ALA A 211 -14.65 -15.04 -3.65
C ALA A 211 -13.26 -15.27 -3.00
N THR A 212 -12.20 -15.22 -3.77
CA THR A 212 -10.81 -15.47 -3.32
C THR A 212 -9.98 -14.21 -3.15
N ASP A 213 -10.41 -13.05 -3.69
CA ASP A 213 -9.67 -11.79 -3.57
C ASP A 213 -10.03 -11.08 -2.26
N SER A 214 -9.53 -11.63 -1.17
CA SER A 214 -9.86 -11.20 0.19
C SER A 214 -8.66 -10.42 0.75
N PHE A 215 -8.55 -9.13 0.42
CA PHE A 215 -7.45 -8.30 0.91
C PHE A 215 -7.71 -7.75 2.31
N ILE A 216 -6.62 -7.59 3.08
CA ILE A 216 -6.61 -6.74 4.27
C ILE A 216 -6.38 -5.31 3.81
N GLN A 217 -7.30 -4.40 4.18
CA GLN A 217 -7.11 -2.96 3.99
C GLN A 217 -6.50 -2.34 5.24
N THR A 218 -5.52 -1.46 5.05
CA THR A 218 -4.89 -0.68 6.14
C THR A 218 -4.66 0.76 5.72
N ASP A 219 -4.58 1.67 6.68
CA ASP A 219 -4.13 3.05 6.50
C ASP A 219 -2.63 3.22 6.82
N ALA A 220 -1.90 2.15 7.12
CA ALA A 220 -0.44 2.16 7.09
C ALA A 220 0.04 2.55 5.69
N ALA A 221 0.90 3.56 5.58
CA ALA A 221 1.32 4.09 4.29
C ALA A 221 2.17 3.08 3.51
N VAL A 222 1.65 2.61 2.38
CA VAL A 222 2.38 1.80 1.39
C VAL A 222 2.60 2.66 0.15
N ASN A 223 3.82 2.71 -0.32
CA ASN A 223 4.23 3.44 -1.53
C ASN A 223 4.99 2.50 -2.47
N PRO A 224 5.20 2.87 -3.75
CA PRO A 224 6.02 2.10 -4.67
C PRO A 224 7.38 1.72 -4.06
N GLY A 225 7.71 0.44 -4.11
CA GLY A 225 8.88 -0.13 -3.45
C GLY A 225 8.58 -0.90 -2.16
N ASN A 226 7.45 -0.65 -1.48
CA ASN A 226 7.00 -1.47 -0.34
C ASN A 226 6.20 -2.71 -0.79
N SER A 227 5.76 -2.78 -2.05
CA SER A 227 5.10 -3.96 -2.62
C SER A 227 5.97 -5.20 -2.47
N GLY A 228 5.39 -6.31 -2.04
CA GLY A 228 6.08 -7.54 -1.66
C GLY A 228 6.66 -7.55 -0.26
N GLY A 229 6.62 -6.43 0.47
CA GLY A 229 7.04 -6.32 1.86
C GLY A 229 6.00 -6.86 2.85
N ALA A 230 6.34 -6.81 4.13
CA ALA A 230 5.52 -7.37 5.19
C ALA A 230 4.46 -6.39 5.70
N LEU A 231 3.24 -6.88 5.94
CA LEU A 231 2.32 -6.31 6.91
C LEU A 231 2.39 -7.17 8.18
N VAL A 232 2.77 -6.58 9.31
CA VAL A 232 2.96 -7.32 10.57
C VAL A 232 2.11 -6.74 11.69
N ASN A 233 1.79 -7.58 12.68
CA ASN A 233 1.13 -7.14 13.91
C ASN A 233 2.16 -6.51 14.88
N THR A 234 1.71 -6.06 16.04
CA THR A 234 2.55 -5.44 17.09
C THR A 234 3.55 -6.41 17.74
N ARG A 235 3.43 -7.71 17.50
CA ARG A 235 4.40 -8.73 17.95
C ARG A 235 5.49 -8.99 16.90
N GLY A 236 5.38 -8.40 15.69
CA GLY A 236 6.29 -8.62 14.57
C GLY A 236 5.98 -9.91 13.79
N GLU A 237 4.76 -10.44 13.88
CA GLU A 237 4.32 -11.60 13.11
C GLU A 237 3.62 -11.19 11.83
N LEU A 238 3.81 -11.95 10.75
CA LEU A 238 3.30 -11.66 9.41
C LEU A 238 1.79 -11.87 9.35
N VAL A 239 1.03 -10.82 9.08
CA VAL A 239 -0.42 -10.86 8.87
C VAL A 239 -0.81 -10.68 7.42
N GLY A 240 0.12 -10.21 6.57
CA GLY A 240 -0.10 -10.10 5.13
C GLY A 240 1.14 -9.67 4.36
N ILE A 241 1.04 -9.72 3.03
CA ILE A 241 2.04 -9.23 2.08
C ILE A 241 1.50 -7.95 1.43
N ASN A 242 2.19 -6.83 1.61
CA ASN A 242 1.81 -5.55 1.01
C ASN A 242 1.82 -5.67 -0.51
N THR A 243 0.72 -5.31 -1.19
CA THR A 243 0.64 -5.52 -2.64
C THR A 243 0.25 -4.28 -3.42
N ALA A 244 -0.81 -3.60 -3.05
CA ALA A 244 -1.39 -2.55 -3.87
C ALA A 244 -1.79 -1.32 -3.05
N ILE A 245 -1.92 -0.19 -3.75
CA ILE A 245 -2.61 1.00 -3.28
C ILE A 245 -3.77 1.30 -4.21
N SER A 246 -4.94 1.65 -3.67
CA SER A 246 -6.03 2.20 -4.48
C SER A 246 -5.76 3.67 -4.74
N SER A 247 -5.09 3.98 -5.84
CA SER A 247 -4.73 5.36 -6.17
C SER A 247 -4.72 5.57 -7.67
N LYS A 248 -5.40 6.64 -8.13
CA LYS A 248 -5.34 7.09 -9.54
C LYS A 248 -4.02 7.77 -9.88
N THR A 249 -3.27 8.23 -8.89
CA THR A 249 -2.02 8.97 -9.06
C THR A 249 -0.78 8.13 -8.81
N GLY A 250 -0.93 6.87 -8.35
CA GLY A 250 0.16 6.00 -7.94
C GLY A 250 0.76 6.34 -6.57
N SER A 251 0.21 7.33 -5.85
CA SER A 251 0.67 7.70 -4.50
C SER A 251 -0.34 7.29 -3.45
N TYR A 252 0.12 7.03 -2.23
CA TYR A 252 -0.74 6.71 -1.09
C TYR A 252 -1.78 7.80 -0.82
N ILE A 253 -3.04 7.40 -0.68
CA ILE A 253 -4.20 8.28 -0.41
C ILE A 253 -5.05 7.79 0.76
N GLY A 254 -4.49 6.99 1.67
CA GLY A 254 -5.21 6.43 2.83
C GLY A 254 -5.72 4.99 2.64
N TYR A 255 -5.48 4.38 1.49
CA TYR A 255 -5.93 3.02 1.18
C TYR A 255 -4.76 2.17 0.70
N SER A 256 -4.30 1.28 1.55
CA SER A 256 -3.31 0.25 1.23
C SER A 256 -3.93 -1.14 1.39
N PHE A 257 -3.43 -2.11 0.64
CA PHE A 257 -3.94 -3.47 0.64
C PHE A 257 -2.79 -4.47 0.80
N ALA A 258 -3.09 -5.56 1.48
CA ALA A 258 -2.17 -6.67 1.64
C ALA A 258 -2.89 -8.00 1.40
N VAL A 259 -2.22 -8.94 0.76
CA VAL A 259 -2.66 -10.33 0.66
C VAL A 259 -2.56 -10.94 2.05
N PRO A 260 -3.65 -11.52 2.61
CA PRO A 260 -3.64 -12.15 3.93
C PRO A 260 -2.59 -13.25 4.06
N SER A 261 -1.97 -13.35 5.23
CA SER A 261 -0.92 -14.33 5.50
C SER A 261 -1.38 -15.78 5.30
N ASN A 262 -2.64 -16.14 5.64
CA ASN A 262 -3.18 -17.48 5.43
C ASN A 262 -3.26 -17.82 3.94
N ILE A 263 -3.66 -16.86 3.08
CA ILE A 263 -3.70 -17.05 1.62
C ILE A 263 -2.27 -17.20 1.08
N ALA A 264 -1.36 -16.30 1.46
CA ALA A 264 0.03 -16.37 1.04
C ALA A 264 0.68 -17.69 1.47
N LYS A 265 0.44 -18.14 2.72
CA LYS A 265 0.96 -19.41 3.24
C LYS A 265 0.44 -20.61 2.45
N LYS A 266 -0.88 -20.67 2.16
CA LYS A 266 -1.44 -21.76 1.35
C LYS A 266 -0.78 -21.81 -0.03
N ILE A 267 -0.63 -20.67 -0.70
CA ILE A 267 0.03 -20.59 -2.02
C ILE A 267 1.48 -21.10 -1.94
N ILE A 268 2.22 -20.70 -0.91
CA ILE A 268 3.61 -21.12 -0.69
C ILE A 268 3.68 -22.63 -0.45
N ASP A 269 2.82 -23.17 0.42
CA ASP A 269 2.78 -24.60 0.73
C ASP A 269 2.47 -25.41 -0.54
N ASP A 270 1.48 -24.99 -1.34
CA ASP A 270 1.14 -25.63 -2.61
C ASP A 270 2.32 -25.60 -3.62
N ILE A 271 3.00 -24.46 -3.75
CA ILE A 271 4.15 -24.31 -4.63
C ILE A 271 5.29 -25.25 -4.20
N LEU A 272 5.56 -25.34 -2.91
CA LEU A 272 6.62 -26.19 -2.36
C LEU A 272 6.30 -27.68 -2.51
N GLU A 273 5.04 -28.09 -2.34
CA GLU A 273 4.63 -29.50 -2.38
C GLU A 273 4.36 -29.97 -3.82
N PHE A 274 3.65 -29.16 -4.64
CA PHE A 274 3.17 -29.57 -5.95
C PHE A 274 3.85 -28.85 -7.12
N GLY A 275 4.69 -27.84 -6.85
CA GLY A 275 5.28 -26.97 -7.87
C GLY A 275 4.32 -25.96 -8.49
N LYS A 276 3.05 -25.95 -8.09
CA LYS A 276 2.00 -25.06 -8.57
C LYS A 276 0.87 -24.97 -7.56
N VAL A 277 0.13 -23.84 -7.58
CA VAL A 277 -1.04 -23.64 -6.73
C VAL A 277 -2.16 -24.64 -7.11
N GLN A 278 -2.78 -25.23 -6.09
CA GLN A 278 -3.92 -26.12 -6.22
C GLN A 278 -5.22 -25.33 -6.00
N GLU A 279 -6.08 -25.27 -7.03
CA GLU A 279 -7.40 -24.67 -6.92
C GLU A 279 -8.44 -25.77 -6.74
N ALA A 280 -9.25 -25.66 -5.69
CA ALA A 280 -10.45 -26.49 -5.55
C ALA A 280 -11.55 -25.89 -6.40
N ILE A 281 -11.99 -26.61 -7.42
CA ILE A 281 -13.13 -26.22 -8.26
C ILE A 281 -14.31 -27.08 -7.85
N ILE A 282 -15.41 -26.43 -7.45
CA ILE A 282 -16.70 -27.12 -7.32
C ILE A 282 -17.26 -27.24 -8.73
N GLY A 283 -17.30 -28.49 -9.26
CA GLY A 283 -17.65 -28.77 -10.63
C GLY A 283 -19.16 -28.70 -10.90
N PHE A 284 -19.81 -27.56 -10.60
CA PHE A 284 -21.17 -27.33 -11.00
C PHE A 284 -21.37 -25.99 -11.68
N VAL A 285 -22.34 -25.89 -12.58
CA VAL A 285 -22.73 -24.62 -13.20
C VAL A 285 -24.04 -24.17 -12.53
N PRO A 286 -24.08 -22.98 -11.92
CA PRO A 286 -25.32 -22.46 -11.33
C PRO A 286 -26.34 -22.15 -12.44
N ASP A 287 -27.59 -22.54 -12.24
CA ASP A 287 -28.71 -22.15 -13.10
C ASP A 287 -29.25 -20.79 -12.65
N LEU A 288 -28.96 -19.75 -13.42
CA LEU A 288 -29.34 -18.36 -13.13
C LEU A 288 -30.72 -17.96 -13.73
N ARG A 289 -31.51 -18.89 -14.23
CA ARG A 289 -32.71 -18.58 -15.00
C ARG A 289 -33.97 -18.31 -14.16
N GLU A 290 -33.95 -18.49 -12.85
CA GLU A 290 -35.11 -18.22 -11.97
C GLU A 290 -34.72 -17.35 -10.77
N ASP A 291 -35.41 -16.22 -10.65
CA ASP A 291 -35.12 -15.18 -9.65
C ASP A 291 -35.75 -15.39 -8.25
N ASP A 292 -36.58 -16.43 -8.06
CA ASP A 292 -37.44 -16.56 -6.87
C ASP A 292 -37.08 -17.71 -5.91
N ILE A 293 -35.84 -18.24 -5.97
CA ILE A 293 -35.40 -19.35 -5.12
C ILE A 293 -34.35 -18.89 -4.10
N GLU A 294 -34.64 -19.07 -2.79
CA GLU A 294 -33.62 -18.98 -1.77
C GLU A 294 -32.59 -20.11 -1.96
N GLY A 295 -31.38 -19.76 -2.45
CA GLY A 295 -30.30 -20.70 -2.70
C GLY A 295 -29.79 -20.68 -4.14
N VAL A 296 -28.86 -21.57 -4.46
CA VAL A 296 -28.30 -21.76 -5.81
C VAL A 296 -28.80 -23.06 -6.38
N ARG A 297 -29.50 -23.00 -7.50
CA ARG A 297 -29.89 -24.23 -8.27
C ARG A 297 -28.67 -24.71 -9.06
N ILE A 298 -28.34 -25.98 -8.95
CA ILE A 298 -27.29 -26.62 -9.75
C ILE A 298 -27.89 -26.97 -11.10
N GLY A 299 -27.35 -26.40 -12.18
CA GLY A 299 -27.81 -26.65 -13.56
C GLY A 299 -27.21 -27.91 -14.15
N ASP A 300 -25.90 -28.13 -14.01
CA ASP A 300 -25.14 -29.27 -14.50
C ASP A 300 -23.98 -29.65 -13.56
N PHE A 301 -23.54 -30.91 -13.67
CA PHE A 301 -22.37 -31.45 -12.97
C PHE A 301 -21.18 -31.65 -13.91
#